data_5090d8a07631f4505540df78d0debe36
#
_entry.id   5090d8a07631f4505540df78d0debe36
#
_cell.length_a   1.000
_cell.length_b   1.000
_cell.length_c   1.000
_cell.angle_alpha   90.00
_cell.angle_beta   90.00
_cell.angle_gamma   90.00
#
_symmetry.space_group_name_H-M   'P 1'
#
loop_
_entity.id
_entity.type
_entity.pdbx_description
1 polymer ?
#
loop_
_entity_poly.entity_id
_entity_poly.type
_entity_poly.pdbx_seq_one_letter_code
_entity_poly.pdbx_strand_id
1 'polypeptide(L)'
;MARRVLLVRGGALPRQSGLGRAHHELVDRLKAGQIPGYELADVIEHSTGGNPLQRWWRRRKSHPKTVHRAVWDAIDGGTADFVHITDQEQAHLVPAGLEVACSVTVHDLFHLSPRTIIGIEVGDHAPNGTRKKDLNHLRNGLARADMLISISESTAEECRELWPEKPVSVVHHAIDPEPYQIEGEIGLRNFVLLTVGSNEPRKRLDFIDEVVDALPQDVRNDLNLVKVGSHLKLSDDELIAAYQRAEALLFPSAGEGFGLPVLEAMAAGCPVLASDLGAHNEVADPSMLLPPTDKTAWVNAIIELHEAWKERGEEPPKPDKTALNRAAEFNIEDWGEKMAAAYDSMFEN
;
A
#
# COMPACT_ATOMS: atom_id res chain seq x y z
N MET A 1 2.20 1.77 32.02
CA MET A 1 2.75 0.54 31.39
C MET A 1 2.32 0.58 29.94
N ALA A 2 3.17 0.10 29.03
CA ALA A 2 2.77 -0.02 27.62
C ALA A 2 1.65 -1.05 27.47
N ARG A 3 0.67 -0.77 26.57
CA ARG A 3 -0.37 -1.75 26.21
C ARG A 3 0.19 -2.75 25.19
N ARG A 4 -0.17 -4.01 25.37
CA ARG A 4 0.34 -5.11 24.55
C ARG A 4 -0.67 -5.48 23.47
N VAL A 5 -0.25 -5.32 22.22
CA VAL A 5 -1.08 -5.63 21.06
C VAL A 5 -0.81 -7.04 20.56
N LEU A 6 -1.86 -7.82 20.37
CA LEU A 6 -1.83 -9.10 19.68
C LEU A 6 -2.14 -8.88 18.20
N LEU A 7 -1.15 -9.07 17.35
CA LEU A 7 -1.34 -8.95 15.91
C LEU A 7 -1.89 -10.27 15.33
N VAL A 8 -2.92 -10.17 14.54
CA VAL A 8 -3.55 -11.33 13.88
C VAL A 8 -3.54 -11.15 12.37
N ARG A 9 -3.11 -12.20 11.69
CA ARG A 9 -3.11 -12.32 10.25
C ARG A 9 -3.59 -13.70 9.81
N GLY A 10 -3.91 -13.84 8.53
CA GLY A 10 -4.18 -15.11 7.88
C GLY A 10 -2.91 -15.87 7.51
N GLY A 11 -2.68 -16.08 6.23
CA GLY A 11 -1.44 -16.70 5.75
C GLY A 11 -0.27 -15.74 5.78
N ALA A 12 0.90 -16.22 6.18
CA ALA A 12 2.15 -15.48 6.10
C ALA A 12 2.40 -14.99 4.67
N LEU A 13 2.76 -13.73 4.51
CA LEU A 13 3.10 -13.13 3.23
C LEU A 13 4.59 -12.75 3.18
N PRO A 14 5.19 -12.82 1.99
CA PRO A 14 6.55 -12.34 1.81
C PRO A 14 6.60 -10.81 1.95
N ARG A 15 7.72 -10.29 2.45
CA ARG A 15 7.94 -8.84 2.63
C ARG A 15 7.79 -8.04 1.33
N GLN A 16 8.10 -8.66 0.19
CA GLN A 16 8.02 -8.05 -1.15
C GLN A 16 6.59 -7.83 -1.67
N SER A 17 5.56 -8.35 -1.00
CA SER A 17 4.17 -8.03 -1.33
C SER A 17 3.70 -6.81 -0.54
N GLY A 18 2.90 -5.93 -1.15
CA GLY A 18 2.44 -4.69 -0.46
C GLY A 18 1.81 -4.95 0.91
N LEU A 19 0.85 -5.90 1.01
CA LEU A 19 0.26 -6.29 2.30
C LEU A 19 1.26 -6.97 3.24
N GLY A 20 2.19 -7.76 2.71
CA GLY A 20 3.24 -8.40 3.49
C GLY A 20 4.20 -7.38 4.07
N ARG A 21 4.62 -6.39 3.27
CA ARG A 21 5.47 -5.30 3.71
C ARG A 21 4.81 -4.51 4.84
N ALA A 22 3.58 -4.06 4.66
CA ALA A 22 2.84 -3.31 5.69
C ALA A 22 2.73 -4.09 7.01
N HIS A 23 2.43 -5.40 6.93
CA HIS A 23 2.37 -6.26 8.11
C HIS A 23 3.74 -6.36 8.82
N HIS A 24 4.80 -6.68 8.08
CA HIS A 24 6.13 -6.84 8.67
C HIS A 24 6.68 -5.53 9.23
N GLU A 25 6.44 -4.41 8.57
CA GLU A 25 6.80 -3.08 9.09
C GLU A 25 6.09 -2.78 10.40
N LEU A 26 4.79 -3.07 10.53
CA LEU A 26 4.05 -2.91 11.78
C LEU A 26 4.67 -3.77 12.90
N VAL A 27 5.00 -5.04 12.61
CA VAL A 27 5.67 -5.94 13.56
C VAL A 27 7.03 -5.38 14.00
N ASP A 28 7.84 -4.93 13.04
CA ASP A 28 9.19 -4.43 13.32
C ASP A 28 9.14 -3.12 14.11
N ARG A 29 8.23 -2.21 13.77
CA ARG A 29 8.04 -0.92 14.46
C ARG A 29 7.53 -1.11 15.91
N LEU A 30 6.61 -2.05 16.15
CA LEU A 30 6.20 -2.40 17.52
C LEU A 30 7.38 -2.96 18.33
N LYS A 31 8.19 -3.86 17.74
CA LYS A 31 9.38 -4.41 18.41
C LYS A 31 10.45 -3.35 18.69
N ALA A 32 10.55 -2.36 17.81
CA ALA A 32 11.49 -1.23 17.96
C ALA A 32 10.98 -0.14 18.91
N GLY A 33 9.75 -0.25 19.46
CA GLY A 33 9.17 0.76 20.34
C GLY A 33 8.81 2.07 19.61
N GLN A 34 8.58 2.01 18.30
CA GLN A 34 8.25 3.18 17.47
C GLN A 34 6.77 3.56 17.51
N ILE A 35 5.93 2.87 18.28
CA ILE A 35 4.55 3.24 18.58
C ILE A 35 4.47 3.58 20.08
N PRO A 36 4.45 4.87 20.46
CA PRO A 36 4.50 5.27 21.85
C PRO A 36 3.38 4.66 22.69
N GLY A 37 3.73 4.05 23.81
CA GLY A 37 2.77 3.44 24.74
C GLY A 37 2.29 2.03 24.34
N TYR A 38 2.82 1.46 23.27
CA TYR A 38 2.41 0.14 22.78
C TYR A 38 3.58 -0.79 22.54
N GLU A 39 3.39 -2.08 22.81
CA GLU A 39 4.38 -3.13 22.57
C GLU A 39 3.72 -4.36 21.93
N LEU A 40 4.50 -5.14 21.21
CA LEU A 40 4.02 -6.37 20.58
C LEU A 40 3.88 -7.47 21.62
N ALA A 41 2.67 -8.02 21.80
CA ALA A 41 2.44 -9.22 22.58
C ALA A 41 2.89 -10.48 21.82
N ASP A 42 2.30 -10.71 20.66
CA ASP A 42 2.59 -11.85 19.78
C ASP A 42 2.02 -11.60 18.38
N VAL A 43 2.37 -12.48 17.43
CA VAL A 43 1.84 -12.49 16.07
C VAL A 43 1.22 -13.85 15.75
N ILE A 44 -0.08 -13.87 15.44
CA ILE A 44 -0.78 -15.08 15.05
C ILE A 44 -0.94 -15.11 13.52
N GLU A 45 -0.23 -16.02 12.88
CA GLU A 45 -0.34 -16.28 11.46
C GLU A 45 -0.18 -17.78 11.15
N HIS A 46 -0.45 -18.19 9.91
CA HIS A 46 -0.23 -19.58 9.48
C HIS A 46 0.64 -19.67 8.24
N SER A 47 1.36 -20.78 8.09
CA SER A 47 2.14 -21.05 6.87
C SER A 47 1.22 -21.16 5.65
N THR A 48 1.66 -20.66 4.50
CA THR A 48 0.93 -20.71 3.22
C THR A 48 1.24 -21.96 2.38
N GLY A 49 2.11 -22.85 2.85
CA GLY A 49 2.46 -24.11 2.18
C GLY A 49 1.31 -25.11 2.14
N GLY A 50 1.47 -26.12 1.27
CA GLY A 50 0.51 -27.21 1.09
C GLY A 50 -0.30 -27.13 -0.22
N ASN A 51 -1.10 -28.18 -0.48
CA ASN A 51 -1.95 -28.24 -1.66
C ASN A 51 -3.18 -27.31 -1.55
N PRO A 52 -3.91 -27.02 -2.65
CA PRO A 52 -5.05 -26.09 -2.63
C PRO A 52 -6.15 -26.44 -1.62
N LEU A 53 -6.44 -27.74 -1.42
CA LEU A 53 -7.45 -28.19 -0.46
C LEU A 53 -7.03 -27.96 0.98
N GLN A 54 -5.75 -28.23 1.30
CA GLN A 54 -5.17 -27.96 2.63
C GLN A 54 -5.16 -26.47 2.92
N ARG A 55 -4.79 -25.63 1.96
CA ARG A 55 -4.80 -24.17 2.09
C ARG A 55 -6.23 -23.65 2.32
N TRP A 56 -7.21 -24.14 1.53
CA TRP A 56 -8.61 -23.78 1.70
C TRP A 56 -9.13 -24.19 3.08
N TRP A 57 -8.89 -25.45 3.51
CA TRP A 57 -9.33 -25.95 4.82
C TRP A 57 -8.70 -25.16 5.97
N ARG A 58 -7.40 -24.85 5.85
CA ARG A 58 -6.67 -24.04 6.84
C ARG A 58 -7.30 -22.66 6.94
N ARG A 59 -7.42 -21.93 5.85
CA ARG A 59 -7.99 -20.58 5.82
C ARG A 59 -9.40 -20.53 6.41
N ARG A 60 -10.27 -21.49 6.08
CA ARG A 60 -11.70 -21.41 6.41
C ARG A 60 -12.13 -22.15 7.66
N LYS A 61 -11.35 -23.09 8.14
CA LYS A 61 -11.76 -23.98 9.25
C LYS A 61 -10.78 -24.00 10.40
N SER A 62 -9.49 -24.35 10.16
CA SER A 62 -8.57 -24.53 11.27
C SER A 62 -8.01 -23.20 11.80
N HIS A 63 -7.58 -22.31 10.91
CA HIS A 63 -6.97 -21.04 11.35
C HIS A 63 -7.93 -20.12 12.12
N PRO A 64 -9.19 -19.88 11.70
CA PRO A 64 -10.13 -19.11 12.50
C PRO A 64 -10.36 -19.67 13.90
N LYS A 65 -10.38 -21.01 14.04
CA LYS A 65 -10.47 -21.66 15.36
C LYS A 65 -9.19 -21.47 16.19
N THR A 66 -8.03 -21.56 15.55
CA THR A 66 -6.74 -21.33 16.21
C THR A 66 -6.64 -19.88 16.67
N VAL A 67 -6.97 -18.90 15.81
CA VAL A 67 -7.01 -17.48 16.16
C VAL A 67 -7.95 -17.24 17.32
N HIS A 68 -9.19 -17.72 17.22
CA HIS A 68 -10.17 -17.56 18.29
C HIS A 68 -9.64 -18.06 19.64
N ARG A 69 -9.06 -19.27 19.68
CA ARG A 69 -8.47 -19.81 20.92
C ARG A 69 -7.29 -18.98 21.39
N ALA A 70 -6.33 -18.69 20.53
CA ALA A 70 -5.14 -17.96 20.90
C ALA A 70 -5.43 -16.53 21.38
N VAL A 71 -6.43 -15.86 20.80
CA VAL A 71 -6.91 -14.56 21.29
C VAL A 71 -7.44 -14.68 22.70
N TRP A 72 -8.36 -15.64 22.97
CA TRP A 72 -8.90 -15.83 24.30
C TRP A 72 -7.82 -16.23 25.32
N ASP A 73 -6.93 -17.16 24.97
CA ASP A 73 -5.83 -17.58 25.83
C ASP A 73 -4.90 -16.40 26.17
N ALA A 74 -4.63 -15.51 25.21
CA ALA A 74 -3.78 -14.33 25.44
C ALA A 74 -4.46 -13.27 26.32
N ILE A 75 -5.74 -13.04 26.14
CA ILE A 75 -6.52 -12.06 26.95
C ILE A 75 -6.72 -12.59 28.37
N ASP A 76 -7.23 -13.82 28.52
CA ASP A 76 -7.47 -14.45 29.84
C ASP A 76 -6.18 -14.62 30.62
N GLY A 77 -5.08 -14.96 29.93
CA GLY A 77 -3.74 -15.05 30.50
C GLY A 77 -3.09 -13.70 30.80
N GLY A 78 -3.73 -12.59 30.44
CA GLY A 78 -3.21 -11.24 30.63
C GLY A 78 -1.90 -11.01 29.89
N THR A 79 -1.67 -11.64 28.74
CA THR A 79 -0.47 -11.45 27.90
C THR A 79 -0.69 -10.46 26.76
N ALA A 80 -1.94 -10.14 26.42
CA ALA A 80 -2.33 -9.10 25.49
C ALA A 80 -3.48 -8.26 26.06
N ASP A 81 -3.53 -7.00 25.68
CA ASP A 81 -4.54 -6.04 26.16
C ASP A 81 -5.61 -5.73 25.10
N PHE A 82 -5.28 -5.92 23.81
CA PHE A 82 -6.22 -5.80 22.69
C PHE A 82 -5.70 -6.55 21.44
N VAL A 83 -6.55 -6.62 20.41
CA VAL A 83 -6.28 -7.33 19.16
C VAL A 83 -6.24 -6.37 17.99
N HIS A 84 -5.28 -6.55 17.08
CA HIS A 84 -5.23 -5.84 15.82
C HIS A 84 -5.12 -6.80 14.63
N ILE A 85 -6.08 -6.72 13.69
CA ILE A 85 -6.06 -7.46 12.43
C ILE A 85 -5.34 -6.62 11.39
N THR A 86 -4.28 -7.14 10.80
CA THR A 86 -3.34 -6.34 10.01
C THR A 86 -3.77 -6.06 8.57
N ASP A 87 -4.89 -6.64 8.10
CA ASP A 87 -5.50 -6.28 6.81
C ASP A 87 -7.00 -6.66 6.75
N GLN A 88 -7.78 -5.92 5.95
CA GLN A 88 -9.22 -6.13 5.78
C GLN A 88 -9.57 -7.49 5.18
N GLU A 89 -8.69 -8.10 4.38
CA GLU A 89 -8.91 -9.43 3.79
C GLU A 89 -8.92 -10.55 4.86
N GLN A 90 -8.50 -10.21 6.08
CA GLN A 90 -8.49 -11.08 7.24
C GLN A 90 -9.54 -10.69 8.30
N ALA A 91 -10.37 -9.68 8.03
CA ALA A 91 -11.38 -9.21 8.99
C ALA A 91 -12.34 -10.32 9.48
N HIS A 92 -12.52 -11.40 8.70
CA HIS A 92 -13.29 -12.58 9.15
C HIS A 92 -12.71 -13.26 10.41
N LEU A 93 -11.46 -12.96 10.77
CA LEU A 93 -10.78 -13.46 11.97
C LEU A 93 -11.12 -12.68 13.24
N VAL A 94 -11.78 -11.51 13.13
CA VAL A 94 -12.29 -10.78 14.30
C VAL A 94 -13.24 -11.69 15.07
N PRO A 95 -12.93 -12.11 16.32
CA PRO A 95 -13.78 -13.03 17.05
C PRO A 95 -15.16 -12.43 17.36
N ALA A 96 -16.19 -13.27 17.33
CA ALA A 96 -17.50 -12.85 17.80
C ALA A 96 -17.54 -12.87 19.33
N GLY A 97 -18.10 -11.81 19.93
CA GLY A 97 -18.24 -11.70 21.40
C GLY A 97 -16.89 -11.39 22.09
N LEU A 98 -15.94 -10.81 21.40
CA LEU A 98 -14.68 -10.35 22.00
C LEU A 98 -14.99 -9.21 22.99
N GLU A 99 -14.50 -9.32 24.22
CA GLU A 99 -14.73 -8.36 25.31
C GLU A 99 -13.62 -7.29 25.40
N VAL A 100 -12.57 -7.41 24.58
CA VAL A 100 -11.49 -6.43 24.51
C VAL A 100 -11.51 -5.72 23.16
N ALA A 101 -10.91 -4.53 23.11
CA ALA A 101 -10.85 -3.72 21.90
C ALA A 101 -10.20 -4.49 20.74
N CYS A 102 -10.73 -4.28 19.54
CA CYS A 102 -10.22 -4.87 18.30
C CYS A 102 -10.21 -3.86 17.17
N SER A 103 -9.05 -3.67 16.55
CA SER A 103 -8.92 -2.83 15.35
C SER A 103 -8.57 -3.66 14.10
N VAL A 104 -8.87 -3.09 12.94
CA VAL A 104 -8.53 -3.68 11.63
C VAL A 104 -7.88 -2.62 10.76
N THR A 105 -6.70 -2.90 10.21
CA THR A 105 -6.15 -2.05 9.13
C THR A 105 -6.89 -2.31 7.82
N VAL A 106 -7.29 -1.23 7.15
CA VAL A 106 -7.98 -1.25 5.87
C VAL A 106 -7.08 -0.63 4.81
N HIS A 107 -6.54 -1.49 3.92
CA HIS A 107 -5.66 -1.06 2.83
C HIS A 107 -6.44 -0.60 1.60
N ASP A 108 -7.55 -1.23 1.30
CA ASP A 108 -8.52 -0.86 0.28
C ASP A 108 -9.84 -1.59 0.51
N LEU A 109 -10.88 -1.19 -0.21
CA LEU A 109 -12.18 -1.84 -0.17
C LEU A 109 -12.67 -2.28 -1.55
N PHE A 110 -11.79 -2.37 -2.55
CA PHE A 110 -12.16 -2.68 -3.92
C PHE A 110 -13.00 -3.94 -4.07
N HIS A 111 -12.72 -4.97 -3.30
CA HIS A 111 -13.52 -6.20 -3.33
C HIS A 111 -14.86 -6.09 -2.60
N LEU A 112 -14.95 -5.23 -1.59
CA LEU A 112 -16.18 -5.01 -0.82
C LEU A 112 -17.06 -3.92 -1.41
N SER A 113 -16.45 -2.94 -2.08
CA SER A 113 -17.11 -1.81 -2.74
C SER A 113 -16.59 -1.67 -4.19
N PRO A 114 -16.95 -2.63 -5.08
CA PRO A 114 -16.51 -2.56 -6.48
C PRO A 114 -17.11 -1.32 -7.17
N ARG A 115 -16.30 -0.65 -7.97
CA ARG A 115 -16.68 0.59 -8.64
C ARG A 115 -16.01 0.74 -10.00
N THR A 116 -16.55 1.63 -10.81
CA THR A 116 -15.95 2.02 -12.10
C THR A 116 -15.31 3.40 -11.95
N ILE A 117 -14.00 3.48 -12.16
CA ILE A 117 -13.23 4.72 -12.09
C ILE A 117 -12.69 5.01 -13.48
N ILE A 118 -13.01 6.17 -14.05
CA ILE A 118 -12.62 6.56 -15.44
C ILE A 118 -12.84 5.46 -16.48
N GLY A 119 -13.94 4.70 -16.35
CA GLY A 119 -14.27 3.59 -17.26
C GLY A 119 -13.59 2.26 -16.95
N ILE A 120 -12.76 2.18 -15.92
CA ILE A 120 -12.07 0.95 -15.49
C ILE A 120 -12.83 0.30 -14.34
N GLU A 121 -13.17 -0.96 -14.49
CA GLU A 121 -13.76 -1.74 -13.39
C GLU A 121 -12.70 -2.08 -12.35
N VAL A 122 -12.93 -1.66 -11.09
CA VAL A 122 -12.06 -1.93 -9.95
C VAL A 122 -12.83 -2.74 -8.92
N GLY A 123 -12.28 -3.91 -8.55
CA GLY A 123 -12.88 -4.81 -7.58
C GLY A 123 -13.70 -5.95 -8.18
N ASP A 124 -14.50 -6.61 -7.33
CA ASP A 124 -15.28 -7.81 -7.65
C ASP A 124 -16.72 -7.44 -8.10
N HIS A 125 -16.92 -7.09 -9.36
CA HIS A 125 -18.24 -6.69 -9.89
C HIS A 125 -19.24 -7.85 -10.00
N ALA A 126 -18.77 -9.08 -10.23
CA ALA A 126 -19.62 -10.26 -10.38
C ALA A 126 -19.11 -11.47 -9.56
N PRO A 127 -19.02 -11.37 -8.22
CA PRO A 127 -18.53 -12.45 -7.40
C PRO A 127 -19.45 -13.67 -7.48
N ASN A 128 -18.89 -14.89 -7.62
CA ASN A 128 -19.65 -16.14 -7.54
C ASN A 128 -20.16 -16.37 -6.11
N GLY A 129 -21.05 -17.38 -5.93
CA GLY A 129 -21.70 -17.64 -4.65
C GLY A 129 -20.73 -17.91 -3.48
N THR A 130 -19.59 -18.53 -3.75
CA THR A 130 -18.54 -18.76 -2.73
C THR A 130 -17.86 -17.45 -2.36
N ARG A 131 -17.50 -16.63 -3.35
CA ARG A 131 -16.88 -15.33 -3.12
C ARG A 131 -17.83 -14.36 -2.40
N LYS A 132 -19.13 -14.36 -2.75
CA LYS A 132 -20.14 -13.58 -2.02
C LYS A 132 -20.18 -13.92 -0.53
N LYS A 133 -20.11 -15.21 -0.18
CA LYS A 133 -20.04 -15.63 1.23
C LYS A 133 -18.77 -15.13 1.91
N ASP A 134 -17.63 -15.17 1.22
CA ASP A 134 -16.38 -14.66 1.76
C ASP A 134 -16.45 -13.16 2.02
N LEU A 135 -16.91 -12.38 1.04
CA LEU A 135 -17.10 -10.94 1.17
C LEU A 135 -18.07 -10.59 2.32
N ASN A 136 -19.14 -11.37 2.52
CA ASN A 136 -20.03 -11.18 3.66
C ASN A 136 -19.32 -11.47 5.00
N HIS A 137 -18.44 -12.46 5.06
CA HIS A 137 -17.66 -12.73 6.28
C HIS A 137 -16.68 -11.58 6.57
N LEU A 138 -16.06 -11.00 5.54
CA LEU A 138 -15.18 -9.81 5.69
C LEU A 138 -15.99 -8.61 6.20
N ARG A 139 -17.14 -8.30 5.55
CA ARG A 139 -18.03 -7.21 5.99
C ARG A 139 -18.45 -7.37 7.44
N ASN A 140 -18.87 -8.56 7.84
CA ASN A 140 -19.27 -8.86 9.22
C ASN A 140 -18.09 -8.73 10.18
N GLY A 141 -16.88 -9.07 9.76
CA GLY A 141 -15.67 -8.89 10.55
C GLY A 141 -15.35 -7.42 10.78
N LEU A 142 -15.34 -6.61 9.71
CA LEU A 142 -15.15 -5.16 9.79
C LEU A 142 -16.24 -4.49 10.66
N ALA A 143 -17.49 -4.94 10.53
CA ALA A 143 -18.58 -4.44 11.38
C ALA A 143 -18.41 -4.79 12.88
N ARG A 144 -17.72 -5.88 13.23
CA ARG A 144 -17.44 -6.26 14.62
C ARG A 144 -16.24 -5.54 15.23
N ALA A 145 -15.29 -5.09 14.42
CA ALA A 145 -14.15 -4.35 14.93
C ALA A 145 -14.61 -3.06 15.63
N ASP A 146 -13.91 -2.63 16.66
CA ASP A 146 -14.20 -1.37 17.38
C ASP A 146 -13.67 -0.17 16.62
N MET A 147 -12.58 -0.35 15.86
CA MET A 147 -11.91 0.70 15.10
C MET A 147 -11.47 0.17 13.73
N LEU A 148 -11.63 0.97 12.67
CA LEU A 148 -11.00 0.78 11.38
C LEU A 148 -9.85 1.77 11.23
N ILE A 149 -8.66 1.28 10.88
CA ILE A 149 -7.49 2.12 10.64
C ILE A 149 -7.21 2.09 9.14
N SER A 150 -7.59 3.15 8.45
CA SER A 150 -7.41 3.29 7.00
C SER A 150 -6.03 3.87 6.67
N ILE A 151 -5.44 3.42 5.57
CA ILE A 151 -4.12 3.89 5.12
C ILE A 151 -4.19 5.15 4.25
N SER A 152 -5.39 5.64 3.94
CA SER A 152 -5.63 6.89 3.19
C SER A 152 -6.99 7.46 3.57
N GLU A 153 -7.18 8.76 3.38
CA GLU A 153 -8.49 9.42 3.57
C GLU A 153 -9.50 8.89 2.54
N SER A 154 -9.07 8.65 1.31
CA SER A 154 -9.90 8.04 0.27
C SER A 154 -10.49 6.69 0.72
N THR A 155 -9.69 5.82 1.34
CA THR A 155 -10.18 4.55 1.90
C THR A 155 -11.03 4.78 3.16
N ALA A 156 -10.71 5.79 3.98
CA ALA A 156 -11.48 6.13 5.17
C ALA A 156 -12.90 6.62 4.83
N GLU A 157 -13.04 7.43 3.78
CA GLU A 157 -14.34 7.87 3.27
C GLU A 157 -15.21 6.66 2.90
N GLU A 158 -14.65 5.68 2.17
CA GLU A 158 -15.37 4.43 1.85
C GLU A 158 -15.75 3.62 3.10
N CYS A 159 -14.87 3.59 4.12
CA CYS A 159 -15.20 2.95 5.40
C CYS A 159 -16.38 3.64 6.08
N ARG A 160 -16.39 4.99 6.12
CA ARG A 160 -17.47 5.78 6.73
C ARG A 160 -18.80 5.63 5.98
N GLU A 161 -18.74 5.50 4.64
CA GLU A 161 -19.94 5.22 3.84
C GLU A 161 -20.53 3.83 4.14
N LEU A 162 -19.69 2.80 4.24
CA LEU A 162 -20.13 1.42 4.47
C LEU A 162 -20.51 1.14 5.93
N TRP A 163 -19.88 1.83 6.88
CA TRP A 163 -20.09 1.69 8.33
C TRP A 163 -20.13 3.06 9.02
N PRO A 164 -21.20 3.85 8.84
CA PRO A 164 -21.28 5.24 9.34
C PRO A 164 -21.07 5.39 10.85
N GLU A 165 -21.42 4.36 11.63
CA GLU A 165 -21.29 4.37 13.09
C GLU A 165 -19.92 3.89 13.59
N LYS A 166 -19.01 3.49 12.67
CA LYS A 166 -17.70 3.01 13.06
C LYS A 166 -16.70 4.14 13.22
N PRO A 167 -15.92 4.16 14.30
CA PRO A 167 -14.73 4.99 14.36
C PRO A 167 -13.74 4.60 13.25
N VAL A 168 -13.27 5.60 12.51
CA VAL A 168 -12.27 5.42 11.44
C VAL A 168 -11.15 6.42 11.65
N SER A 169 -9.94 5.91 11.84
CA SER A 169 -8.72 6.71 11.90
C SER A 169 -7.93 6.57 10.61
N VAL A 170 -7.25 7.63 10.18
CA VAL A 170 -6.35 7.59 9.02
C VAL A 170 -4.90 7.58 9.50
N VAL A 171 -4.17 6.56 9.11
CA VAL A 171 -2.74 6.42 9.37
C VAL A 171 -2.05 6.04 8.06
N HIS A 172 -1.53 7.05 7.35
CA HIS A 172 -0.79 6.84 6.11
C HIS A 172 0.41 5.93 6.32
N HIS A 173 0.86 5.24 5.28
CA HIS A 173 2.15 4.54 5.36
C HIS A 173 3.28 5.53 5.58
N ALA A 174 4.32 5.08 6.27
CA ALA A 174 5.57 5.83 6.42
C ALA A 174 6.71 5.10 5.69
N ILE A 175 7.73 5.86 5.34
CA ILE A 175 8.92 5.33 4.69
C ILE A 175 10.16 5.64 5.53
N ASP A 176 11.07 4.67 5.61
CA ASP A 176 12.43 4.89 6.07
C ASP A 176 13.24 5.43 4.89
N PRO A 177 13.75 6.67 4.93
CA PRO A 177 14.51 7.23 3.83
C PRO A 177 15.92 6.64 3.71
N GLU A 178 16.48 6.03 4.76
CA GLU A 178 17.87 5.58 4.80
C GLU A 178 18.24 4.65 3.62
N PRO A 179 17.45 3.60 3.30
CA PRO A 179 17.75 2.72 2.16
C PRO A 179 17.75 3.43 0.81
N TYR A 180 17.07 4.59 0.69
CA TYR A 180 16.91 5.34 -0.56
C TYR A 180 18.01 6.40 -0.75
N GLN A 181 18.83 6.68 0.25
CA GLN A 181 19.89 7.67 0.22
C GLN A 181 21.23 7.10 -0.26
N ILE A 182 21.24 6.08 -1.10
CA ILE A 182 22.46 5.41 -1.54
C ILE A 182 23.30 6.36 -2.39
N GLU A 183 24.52 6.65 -1.94
CA GLU A 183 25.59 7.19 -2.76
C GLU A 183 26.16 6.06 -3.65
N GLY A 184 25.59 5.86 -4.82
CA GLY A 184 26.08 4.91 -5.81
C GLY A 184 26.34 5.59 -7.14
N GLU A 185 27.34 5.13 -7.89
CA GLU A 185 27.52 5.55 -9.28
C GLU A 185 26.24 5.20 -10.07
N ILE A 186 25.45 6.21 -10.37
CA ILE A 186 24.29 6.10 -11.26
C ILE A 186 24.84 5.96 -12.68
N GLY A 187 25.13 4.70 -13.05
CA GLY A 187 25.70 4.40 -14.35
C GLY A 187 24.65 4.46 -15.45
N LEU A 188 25.08 5.04 -16.61
CA LEU A 188 24.47 5.02 -17.95
C LEU A 188 23.17 5.76 -18.20
N ARG A 189 23.22 6.53 -19.14
CA ARG A 189 22.58 7.57 -19.91
C ARG A 189 21.52 7.12 -20.88
N ASN A 190 20.55 6.37 -20.42
CA ASN A 190 19.35 6.13 -21.20
C ASN A 190 18.24 7.03 -20.64
N PHE A 191 17.37 7.54 -21.48
CA PHE A 191 16.13 8.15 -21.04
C PHE A 191 15.22 7.06 -20.50
N VAL A 192 15.32 6.79 -19.19
CA VAL A 192 14.60 5.70 -18.52
C VAL A 192 13.33 6.22 -17.88
N LEU A 193 12.18 5.67 -18.28
CA LEU A 193 10.92 5.82 -17.55
C LEU A 193 10.55 4.50 -16.90
N LEU A 194 10.00 4.56 -15.70
CA LEU A 194 9.69 3.40 -14.87
C LEU A 194 8.19 3.29 -14.64
N THR A 195 7.63 2.08 -14.69
CA THR A 195 6.33 1.76 -14.11
C THR A 195 6.49 0.64 -13.10
N VAL A 196 5.76 0.71 -11.97
CA VAL A 196 5.81 -0.30 -10.90
C VAL A 196 4.39 -0.77 -10.58
N GLY A 197 4.12 -2.05 -10.78
CA GLY A 197 2.83 -2.65 -10.46
C GLY A 197 2.56 -3.96 -11.19
N SER A 198 1.50 -4.64 -10.74
CA SER A 198 0.98 -5.85 -11.40
C SER A 198 0.26 -5.51 -12.70
N ASN A 199 -0.02 -6.56 -13.51
CA ASN A 199 -0.77 -6.38 -14.75
C ASN A 199 -2.31 -6.35 -14.52
N GLU A 200 -2.75 -5.69 -13.45
CA GLU A 200 -4.17 -5.47 -13.18
C GLU A 200 -4.72 -4.31 -14.02
N PRO A 201 -5.97 -4.39 -14.53
CA PRO A 201 -6.55 -3.32 -15.38
C PRO A 201 -6.52 -1.94 -14.70
N ARG A 202 -6.69 -1.88 -13.36
CA ARG A 202 -6.62 -0.61 -12.62
C ARG A 202 -5.25 0.07 -12.67
N LYS A 203 -4.16 -0.67 -12.94
CA LYS A 203 -2.80 -0.11 -13.08
C LYS A 203 -2.57 0.58 -14.44
N ARG A 204 -3.44 0.33 -15.42
CA ARG A 204 -3.48 1.02 -16.71
C ARG A 204 -2.14 1.03 -17.46
N LEU A 205 -1.44 -0.09 -17.47
CA LEU A 205 -0.18 -0.21 -18.21
C LEU A 205 -0.39 -0.08 -19.73
N ASP A 206 -1.57 -0.43 -20.25
CA ASP A 206 -2.04 -0.23 -21.59
C ASP A 206 -2.14 1.27 -21.97
N PHE A 207 -2.61 2.11 -21.04
CA PHE A 207 -2.63 3.55 -21.23
C PHE A 207 -1.21 4.13 -21.40
N ILE A 208 -0.22 3.61 -20.66
CA ILE A 208 1.18 4.02 -20.86
C ILE A 208 1.68 3.60 -22.25
N ASP A 209 1.31 2.42 -22.72
CA ASP A 209 1.67 1.99 -24.07
C ASP A 209 1.06 2.95 -25.12
N GLU A 210 -0.19 3.36 -24.96
CA GLU A 210 -0.83 4.37 -25.82
C GLU A 210 -0.15 5.75 -25.76
N VAL A 211 0.31 6.16 -24.58
CA VAL A 211 1.06 7.42 -24.38
C VAL A 211 2.40 7.34 -25.11
N VAL A 212 3.13 6.23 -24.94
CA VAL A 212 4.42 5.99 -25.62
C VAL A 212 4.26 5.96 -27.13
N ASP A 213 3.22 5.32 -27.65
CA ASP A 213 2.93 5.28 -29.09
C ASP A 213 2.65 6.68 -29.68
N ALA A 214 2.15 7.60 -28.86
CA ALA A 214 1.85 8.98 -29.26
C ALA A 214 3.06 9.93 -29.16
N LEU A 215 4.18 9.50 -28.57
CA LEU A 215 5.40 10.32 -28.46
C LEU A 215 6.03 10.57 -29.85
N PRO A 216 6.74 11.69 -30.04
CA PRO A 216 7.60 11.92 -31.20
C PRO A 216 8.62 10.79 -31.38
N GLN A 217 9.01 10.57 -32.67
CA GLN A 217 9.90 9.44 -32.99
C GLN A 217 11.27 9.53 -32.34
N ASP A 218 11.83 10.73 -32.18
CA ASP A 218 13.12 10.95 -31.52
C ASP A 218 13.04 10.62 -30.02
N VAL A 219 11.96 11.03 -29.33
CA VAL A 219 11.71 10.67 -27.93
C VAL A 219 11.58 9.16 -27.78
N ARG A 220 10.83 8.49 -28.65
CA ARG A 220 10.68 7.03 -28.64
C ARG A 220 12.00 6.28 -28.88
N ASN A 221 12.87 6.82 -29.73
CA ASN A 221 14.17 6.20 -30.03
C ASN A 221 15.11 6.21 -28.80
N ASP A 222 15.02 7.24 -27.97
CA ASP A 222 15.85 7.39 -26.78
C ASP A 222 15.24 6.69 -25.54
N LEU A 223 13.91 6.45 -25.56
CA LEU A 223 13.15 5.92 -24.42
C LEU A 223 13.49 4.46 -24.13
N ASN A 224 13.80 4.20 -22.85
CA ASN A 224 13.82 2.88 -22.25
C ASN A 224 12.72 2.79 -21.17
N LEU A 225 11.57 2.21 -21.53
CA LEU A 225 10.46 1.99 -20.60
C LEU A 225 10.64 0.68 -19.83
N VAL A 226 10.86 0.77 -18.53
CA VAL A 226 11.03 -0.38 -17.61
C VAL A 226 9.73 -0.66 -16.86
N LYS A 227 9.15 -1.85 -17.03
CA LYS A 227 7.89 -2.27 -16.39
C LYS A 227 8.17 -3.31 -15.31
N VAL A 228 8.26 -2.87 -14.05
CA VAL A 228 8.52 -3.73 -12.87
C VAL A 228 7.23 -4.29 -12.30
N GLY A 229 7.28 -5.54 -11.86
CA GLY A 229 6.15 -6.27 -11.27
C GLY A 229 5.31 -7.02 -12.31
N SER A 230 5.02 -6.42 -13.46
CA SER A 230 4.28 -7.05 -14.55
C SER A 230 5.17 -7.89 -15.48
N HIS A 231 6.35 -7.40 -15.82
CA HIS A 231 7.28 -8.03 -16.76
C HIS A 231 8.62 -8.39 -16.12
N LEU A 232 9.09 -7.57 -15.20
CA LEU A 232 10.37 -7.72 -14.52
C LEU A 232 10.14 -7.81 -13.01
N LYS A 233 10.81 -8.75 -12.34
CA LYS A 233 10.85 -8.81 -10.88
C LYS A 233 12.22 -8.36 -10.42
N LEU A 234 12.24 -7.41 -9.50
CA LEU A 234 13.44 -6.86 -8.88
C LEU A 234 13.43 -7.18 -7.38
N SER A 235 14.59 -7.30 -6.78
CA SER A 235 14.77 -7.20 -5.33
C SER A 235 14.52 -5.77 -4.86
N ASP A 236 14.42 -5.56 -3.56
CA ASP A 236 14.19 -4.21 -3.00
C ASP A 236 15.35 -3.27 -3.36
N ASP A 237 16.60 -3.71 -3.26
CA ASP A 237 17.79 -2.93 -3.63
C ASP A 237 17.82 -2.59 -5.14
N GLU A 238 17.47 -3.56 -5.99
CA GLU A 238 17.38 -3.33 -7.43
C GLU A 238 16.25 -2.36 -7.79
N LEU A 239 15.13 -2.40 -7.07
CA LEU A 239 14.02 -1.47 -7.26
C LEU A 239 14.40 -0.05 -6.83
N ILE A 240 15.06 0.10 -5.69
CA ILE A 240 15.61 1.39 -5.23
C ILE A 240 16.56 1.96 -6.29
N ALA A 241 17.50 1.14 -6.77
CA ALA A 241 18.42 1.56 -7.82
C ALA A 241 17.69 1.92 -9.14
N ALA A 242 16.58 1.25 -9.46
CA ALA A 242 15.76 1.58 -10.61
C ALA A 242 15.07 2.95 -10.46
N TYR A 243 14.52 3.26 -9.28
CA TYR A 243 13.98 4.60 -8.99
C TYR A 243 15.05 5.69 -9.13
N GLN A 244 16.23 5.50 -8.54
CA GLN A 244 17.32 6.49 -8.59
C GLN A 244 17.85 6.77 -10.00
N ARG A 245 17.70 5.81 -10.93
CA ARG A 245 18.16 5.93 -12.33
C ARG A 245 17.09 6.43 -13.28
N ALA A 246 15.82 6.36 -12.90
CA ALA A 246 14.72 6.76 -13.75
C ALA A 246 14.59 8.28 -13.82
N GLU A 247 14.25 8.79 -15.00
CA GLU A 247 13.88 10.20 -15.18
C GLU A 247 12.52 10.50 -14.57
N ALA A 248 11.62 9.50 -14.53
CA ALA A 248 10.38 9.55 -13.75
C ALA A 248 9.77 8.17 -13.55
N LEU A 249 9.00 8.04 -12.45
CA LEU A 249 7.99 7.01 -12.29
C LEU A 249 6.69 7.44 -12.99
N LEU A 250 6.16 6.61 -13.90
CA LEU A 250 4.83 6.76 -14.47
C LEU A 250 3.83 5.91 -13.69
N PHE A 251 2.84 6.54 -13.06
CA PHE A 251 1.88 5.87 -12.20
C PHE A 251 0.43 6.22 -12.60
N PRO A 252 -0.07 5.67 -13.74
CA PRO A 252 -1.37 6.02 -14.30
C PRO A 252 -2.55 5.32 -13.64
N SER A 253 -2.37 4.70 -12.49
CA SER A 253 -3.36 3.85 -11.84
C SER A 253 -4.72 4.55 -11.69
N ALA A 254 -5.81 3.81 -11.94
CA ALA A 254 -7.17 4.29 -11.74
C ALA A 254 -7.61 4.24 -10.27
N GLY A 255 -6.96 3.43 -9.44
CA GLY A 255 -7.29 3.31 -8.03
C GLY A 255 -6.23 2.56 -7.24
N GLU A 256 -5.89 3.11 -6.09
CA GLU A 256 -4.97 2.57 -5.10
C GLU A 256 -5.55 2.74 -3.70
N GLY A 257 -5.09 1.89 -2.80
CA GLY A 257 -5.36 2.13 -1.38
C GLY A 257 -4.49 3.25 -0.80
N PHE A 258 -3.26 3.42 -1.33
CA PHE A 258 -2.33 4.47 -0.93
C PHE A 258 -1.44 4.92 -2.09
N GLY A 259 -0.55 4.08 -2.58
CA GLY A 259 0.41 4.42 -3.62
C GLY A 259 1.86 4.28 -3.14
N LEU A 260 2.20 3.18 -2.48
CA LEU A 260 3.57 2.92 -2.01
C LEU A 260 4.64 3.14 -3.09
N PRO A 261 4.47 2.73 -4.37
CA PRO A 261 5.48 3.00 -5.39
C PRO A 261 5.73 4.49 -5.64
N VAL A 262 4.72 5.35 -5.44
CA VAL A 262 4.86 6.81 -5.53
C VAL A 262 5.73 7.31 -4.38
N LEU A 263 5.43 6.87 -3.15
CA LEU A 263 6.21 7.26 -1.98
C LEU A 263 7.66 6.76 -2.07
N GLU A 264 7.88 5.53 -2.53
CA GLU A 264 9.21 4.95 -2.75
C GLU A 264 10.02 5.73 -3.79
N ALA A 265 9.41 6.05 -4.93
CA ALA A 265 10.05 6.87 -5.96
C ALA A 265 10.45 8.24 -5.41
N MET A 266 9.55 8.91 -4.70
CA MET A 266 9.83 10.21 -4.09
C MET A 266 10.97 10.12 -3.06
N ALA A 267 11.00 9.09 -2.23
CA ALA A 267 12.08 8.88 -1.25
C ALA A 267 13.45 8.65 -1.92
N ALA A 268 13.46 8.06 -3.11
CA ALA A 268 14.65 7.91 -3.95
C ALA A 268 15.02 9.18 -4.74
N GLY A 269 14.24 10.26 -4.61
CA GLY A 269 14.42 11.49 -5.39
C GLY A 269 14.03 11.33 -6.86
N CYS A 270 13.28 10.30 -7.23
CA CYS A 270 12.75 10.10 -8.57
C CYS A 270 11.54 11.01 -8.80
N PRO A 271 11.47 11.80 -9.87
CA PRO A 271 10.27 12.50 -10.27
C PRO A 271 9.09 11.53 -10.49
N VAL A 272 7.87 11.99 -10.23
CA VAL A 272 6.67 11.16 -10.38
C VAL A 272 5.69 11.85 -11.31
N LEU A 273 5.09 11.08 -12.21
CA LEU A 273 3.90 11.46 -12.98
C LEU A 273 2.79 10.48 -12.59
N ALA A 274 1.83 10.94 -11.79
CA ALA A 274 0.73 10.12 -11.28
C ALA A 274 -0.63 10.63 -11.74
N SER A 275 -1.62 9.73 -11.84
CA SER A 275 -3.01 10.14 -12.09
C SER A 275 -3.55 10.98 -10.94
N ASP A 276 -4.20 12.10 -11.25
CA ASP A 276 -4.96 12.94 -10.30
C ASP A 276 -6.24 12.22 -9.87
N LEU A 277 -6.11 11.26 -8.95
CA LEU A 277 -7.19 10.40 -8.48
C LEU A 277 -6.96 9.90 -7.04
N GLY A 278 -7.99 10.02 -6.21
CA GLY A 278 -8.11 9.33 -4.92
C GLY A 278 -6.86 9.44 -4.04
N ALA A 279 -6.35 8.29 -3.61
CA ALA A 279 -5.21 8.20 -2.71
C ALA A 279 -3.89 8.78 -3.29
N HIS A 280 -3.76 8.90 -4.63
CA HIS A 280 -2.57 9.53 -5.23
C HIS A 280 -2.41 10.98 -4.81
N ASN A 281 -3.54 11.70 -4.67
CA ASN A 281 -3.59 13.10 -4.27
C ASN A 281 -3.16 13.31 -2.80
N GLU A 282 -3.20 12.25 -2.02
CA GLU A 282 -2.75 12.26 -0.63
C GLU A 282 -1.24 12.02 -0.52
N VAL A 283 -0.64 11.32 -1.49
CA VAL A 283 0.76 10.90 -1.45
C VAL A 283 1.64 11.80 -2.30
N ALA A 284 1.29 12.00 -3.57
CA ALA A 284 2.08 12.81 -4.50
C ALA A 284 1.96 14.31 -4.20
N ASP A 285 3.02 15.07 -4.54
CA ASP A 285 2.91 16.53 -4.61
C ASP A 285 1.95 16.92 -5.76
N PRO A 286 1.13 17.96 -5.60
CA PRO A 286 0.21 18.40 -6.65
C PRO A 286 0.85 18.66 -8.02
N SER A 287 2.12 19.06 -8.07
CA SER A 287 2.86 19.26 -9.33
C SER A 287 3.17 17.97 -10.08
N MET A 288 3.03 16.81 -9.42
CA MET A 288 3.27 15.48 -9.98
C MET A 288 1.99 14.83 -10.54
N LEU A 289 0.84 15.49 -10.35
CA LEU A 289 -0.46 14.93 -10.71
C LEU A 289 -0.86 15.36 -12.14
N LEU A 290 -1.28 14.38 -12.93
CA LEU A 290 -1.75 14.59 -14.29
C LEU A 290 -3.21 14.15 -14.46
N PRO A 291 -4.00 14.84 -15.31
CA PRO A 291 -5.34 14.40 -15.61
C PRO A 291 -5.35 12.95 -16.11
N PRO A 292 -6.13 12.06 -15.49
CA PRO A 292 -6.00 10.61 -15.72
C PRO A 292 -6.41 10.16 -17.12
N THR A 293 -7.23 10.96 -17.82
CA THR A 293 -7.75 10.64 -19.16
C THR A 293 -7.16 11.51 -20.28
N ASP A 294 -6.37 12.52 -19.94
CA ASP A 294 -5.75 13.41 -20.93
C ASP A 294 -4.39 12.86 -21.36
N LYS A 295 -4.39 11.99 -22.36
CA LYS A 295 -3.17 11.43 -22.95
C LYS A 295 -2.20 12.51 -23.41
N THR A 296 -2.69 13.66 -23.88
CA THR A 296 -1.83 14.77 -24.35
C THR A 296 -1.03 15.38 -23.21
N ALA A 297 -1.62 15.51 -22.02
CA ALA A 297 -0.91 16.00 -20.83
C ALA A 297 0.26 15.07 -20.46
N TRP A 298 0.05 13.74 -20.49
CA TRP A 298 1.10 12.76 -20.24
C TRP A 298 2.20 12.78 -21.30
N VAL A 299 1.83 12.89 -22.59
CA VAL A 299 2.78 13.01 -23.70
C VAL A 299 3.65 14.26 -23.51
N ASN A 300 3.05 15.41 -23.22
CA ASN A 300 3.78 16.66 -23.04
C ASN A 300 4.73 16.60 -21.84
N ALA A 301 4.29 16.05 -20.71
CA ALA A 301 5.14 15.88 -19.53
C ALA A 301 6.36 14.98 -19.84
N ILE A 302 6.20 13.92 -20.62
CA ILE A 302 7.32 13.07 -21.04
C ILE A 302 8.26 13.79 -22.00
N ILE A 303 7.73 14.63 -22.90
CA ILE A 303 8.56 15.46 -23.80
C ILE A 303 9.39 16.45 -23.00
N GLU A 304 8.82 17.13 -22.01
CA GLU A 304 9.53 18.04 -21.13
C GLU A 304 10.68 17.34 -20.37
N LEU A 305 10.41 16.13 -19.83
CA LEU A 305 11.45 15.31 -19.21
C LEU A 305 12.57 14.93 -20.18
N HIS A 306 12.22 14.60 -21.42
CA HIS A 306 13.19 14.25 -22.46
C HIS A 306 14.05 15.46 -22.89
N GLU A 307 13.46 16.65 -23.00
CA GLU A 307 14.20 17.89 -23.26
C GLU A 307 15.19 18.18 -22.14
N ALA A 308 14.76 18.10 -20.89
CA ALA A 308 15.62 18.27 -19.72
C ALA A 308 16.75 17.21 -19.67
N TRP A 309 16.45 15.96 -20.03
CA TRP A 309 17.46 14.91 -20.15
C TRP A 309 18.50 15.22 -21.24
N LYS A 310 18.09 15.70 -22.41
CA LYS A 310 19.01 16.13 -23.48
C LYS A 310 19.88 17.30 -23.07
N GLU A 311 19.30 18.30 -22.41
CA GLU A 311 20.04 19.49 -21.95
C GLU A 311 21.09 19.13 -20.88
N ARG A 312 20.78 18.18 -19.99
CA ARG A 312 21.69 17.70 -18.97
C ARG A 312 22.90 16.95 -19.55
N GLY A 313 22.72 16.29 -20.69
CA GLY A 313 23.78 15.54 -21.40
C GLY A 313 24.31 14.37 -20.60
N GLU A 314 25.60 14.41 -20.26
CA GLU A 314 26.30 13.29 -19.60
C GLU A 314 26.18 13.27 -18.08
N GLU A 315 25.61 14.28 -17.46
CA GLU A 315 25.44 14.30 -16.02
C GLU A 315 24.35 13.28 -15.57
N PRO A 316 24.53 12.64 -14.40
CA PRO A 316 23.48 11.78 -13.85
C PRO A 316 22.24 12.62 -13.47
N PRO A 317 21.05 12.00 -13.36
CA PRO A 317 19.87 12.67 -12.84
C PRO A 317 20.15 13.15 -11.40
N LYS A 318 19.76 14.40 -11.12
CA LYS A 318 19.82 14.93 -9.75
C LYS A 318 18.53 14.57 -9.04
N PRO A 319 18.60 14.18 -7.75
CA PRO A 319 17.39 13.91 -6.97
C PRO A 319 16.44 15.11 -7.00
N ASP A 320 15.17 14.84 -7.29
CA ASP A 320 14.12 15.85 -7.28
C ASP A 320 13.82 16.29 -5.83
N LYS A 321 14.03 17.57 -5.55
CA LYS A 321 13.85 18.13 -4.20
C LYS A 321 12.38 18.16 -3.77
N THR A 322 11.46 18.36 -4.70
CA THR A 322 10.02 18.34 -4.41
C THR A 322 9.61 16.94 -3.98
N ALA A 323 10.07 15.92 -4.72
CA ALA A 323 9.85 14.51 -4.37
C ALA A 323 10.42 14.18 -2.97
N LEU A 324 11.67 14.51 -2.71
CA LEU A 324 12.31 14.26 -1.42
C LEU A 324 11.61 14.97 -0.25
N ASN A 325 11.25 16.24 -0.43
CA ASN A 325 10.54 17.01 0.60
C ASN A 325 9.17 16.41 0.88
N ARG A 326 8.44 15.99 -0.16
CA ARG A 326 7.13 15.35 0.00
C ARG A 326 7.25 13.99 0.69
N ALA A 327 8.23 13.17 0.32
CA ALA A 327 8.47 11.89 0.98
C ALA A 327 8.79 12.04 2.47
N ALA A 328 9.51 13.09 2.86
CA ALA A 328 9.88 13.36 4.25
C ALA A 328 8.67 13.64 5.17
N GLU A 329 7.52 14.01 4.63
CA GLU A 329 6.28 14.17 5.39
C GLU A 329 5.69 12.83 5.86
N PHE A 330 6.14 11.71 5.28
CA PHE A 330 5.70 10.36 5.61
C PHE A 330 6.73 9.63 6.48
N ASN A 331 7.20 10.28 7.53
CA ASN A 331 8.22 9.75 8.43
C ASN A 331 7.66 8.76 9.46
N ILE A 332 8.55 7.94 10.03
CA ILE A 332 8.20 6.87 10.96
C ILE A 332 7.73 7.41 12.31
N GLU A 333 8.26 8.54 12.77
CA GLU A 333 7.91 9.14 14.06
C GLU A 333 6.44 9.60 14.07
N ASP A 334 6.05 10.43 13.11
CA ASP A 334 4.67 10.90 12.96
C ASP A 334 3.69 9.72 12.73
N TRP A 335 4.14 8.71 11.98
CA TRP A 335 3.36 7.48 11.79
C TRP A 335 3.11 6.77 13.13
N GLY A 336 4.15 6.62 13.96
CA GLY A 336 4.06 5.98 15.27
C GLY A 336 3.11 6.72 16.21
N GLU A 337 3.18 8.05 16.23
CA GLU A 337 2.27 8.89 17.01
C GLU A 337 0.81 8.76 16.55
N LYS A 338 0.56 8.80 15.23
CA LYS A 338 -0.78 8.61 14.66
C LYS A 338 -1.35 7.22 14.95
N MET A 339 -0.49 6.17 14.87
CA MET A 339 -0.91 4.83 15.19
C MET A 339 -1.24 4.69 16.69
N ALA A 340 -0.44 5.29 17.57
CA ALA A 340 -0.72 5.34 19.00
C ALA A 340 -2.04 6.06 19.29
N ALA A 341 -2.26 7.22 18.70
CA ALA A 341 -3.50 7.97 18.85
C ALA A 341 -4.73 7.18 18.34
N ALA A 342 -4.59 6.47 17.21
CA ALA A 342 -5.65 5.59 16.72
C ALA A 342 -5.97 4.46 17.71
N TYR A 343 -4.95 3.86 18.31
CA TYR A 343 -5.16 2.84 19.35
C TYR A 343 -5.77 3.43 20.62
N ASP A 344 -5.29 4.60 21.10
CA ASP A 344 -5.81 5.25 22.30
C ASP A 344 -7.30 5.56 22.22
N SER A 345 -7.77 6.02 21.05
CA SER A 345 -9.18 6.35 20.83
C SER A 345 -10.16 5.17 21.00
N MET A 346 -9.68 3.91 20.96
CA MET A 346 -10.50 2.73 21.28
C MET A 346 -10.80 2.59 22.78
N PHE A 347 -10.03 3.24 23.63
CA PHE A 347 -10.13 3.10 25.08
C PHE A 347 -10.71 4.33 25.77
N GLU A 348 -11.05 5.38 25.01
CA GLU A 348 -11.62 6.63 25.53
C GLU A 348 -13.15 6.61 25.62
N ASN A 349 -13.82 5.53 25.19
CA ASN A 349 -15.29 5.37 25.16
C ASN A 349 -15.83 4.54 26.34
#